data_6c73a6c6b7870d780170fecb40ed322c
#
_entry.id   6c73a6c6b7870d780170fecb40ed322c
#
_cell.length_a   1.000
_cell.length_b   1.000
_cell.length_c   1.000
_cell.angle_alpha   90.00
_cell.angle_beta   90.00
_cell.angle_gamma   90.00
#
_symmetry.space_group_name_H-M   'P 1'
#
loop_
_entity.id
_entity.type
_entity.pdbx_description
1 polymer ?
#
loop_
_entity_poly.entity_id
_entity_poly.type
_entity_poly.pdbx_seq_one_letter_code
_entity_poly.pdbx_strand_id
1 'polypeptide(L)'
;DVLIFSCYIWNIEYVRELAAEFHKLRPEVPIWVGGPEVSFETERFLKENPAITGIMMGEGERTLTELCTSFEQESSLEKIDGISYRRGDGTVVVQPLRSLLPMDELPFCYANLQDFEHRIIYYESSRGCPFSCSYCLSSVDKKLRFRSLPLVYRELQFFIDAKVPQVKFVDRTFNCRHEHAMGIWNYIKEHDNGITNFH
;
A
#
# COMPACT_ATOMS: atom_id res chain seq x y z
N ASP A 1 -4.75 -11.65 -17.73
CA ASP A 1 -3.54 -11.45 -16.88
C ASP A 1 -3.18 -9.96 -16.83
N VAL A 2 -2.57 -9.52 -15.72
CA VAL A 2 -2.02 -8.19 -15.52
C VAL A 2 -0.72 -8.31 -14.73
N LEU A 3 0.31 -7.54 -15.08
CA LEU A 3 1.56 -7.48 -14.33
C LEU A 3 1.60 -6.17 -13.54
N ILE A 4 1.87 -6.25 -12.24
CA ILE A 4 1.85 -5.08 -11.34
C ILE A 4 3.15 -5.01 -10.55
N PHE A 5 3.78 -3.81 -10.50
CA PHE A 5 4.98 -3.56 -9.72
C PHE A 5 4.76 -2.48 -8.68
N SER A 6 5.37 -2.65 -7.51
CA SER A 6 5.50 -1.60 -6.49
C SER A 6 6.84 -0.89 -6.65
N CYS A 7 6.82 0.42 -6.89
CA CYS A 7 7.97 1.23 -7.27
C CYS A 7 8.44 2.13 -6.13
N TYR A 8 9.72 1.97 -5.82
CA TYR A 8 10.46 2.74 -4.83
C TYR A 8 11.78 3.21 -5.44
N ILE A 9 12.44 4.20 -4.83
CA ILE A 9 13.70 4.76 -5.29
C ILE A 9 14.81 3.71 -5.51
N TRP A 10 14.78 2.60 -4.78
CA TRP A 10 15.78 1.53 -4.91
C TRP A 10 15.49 0.48 -5.99
N ASN A 11 14.29 0.44 -6.57
CA ASN A 11 13.94 -0.56 -7.58
C ASN A 11 13.40 0.01 -8.88
N ILE A 12 13.14 1.30 -8.98
CA ILE A 12 12.47 1.91 -10.14
C ILE A 12 13.20 1.64 -11.46
N GLU A 13 14.53 1.72 -11.47
CA GLU A 13 15.31 1.47 -12.68
C GLU A 13 15.16 0.03 -13.15
N TYR A 14 15.24 -0.94 -12.24
CA TYR A 14 15.00 -2.36 -12.56
C TYR A 14 13.58 -2.61 -13.07
N VAL A 15 12.58 -1.95 -12.45
CA VAL A 15 11.18 -2.09 -12.89
C VAL A 15 11.00 -1.55 -14.30
N ARG A 16 11.61 -0.42 -14.66
CA ARG A 16 11.56 0.14 -16.02
C ARG A 16 12.16 -0.79 -17.05
N GLU A 17 13.34 -1.33 -16.78
CA GLU A 17 14.01 -2.29 -17.66
C GLU A 17 13.20 -3.57 -17.81
N LEU A 18 12.77 -4.14 -16.68
CA LEU A 18 11.99 -5.38 -16.66
C LEU A 18 10.64 -5.22 -17.39
N ALA A 19 9.95 -4.09 -17.20
CA ALA A 19 8.71 -3.79 -17.91
C ALA A 19 8.93 -3.70 -19.42
N ALA A 20 10.02 -3.04 -19.84
CA ALA A 20 10.36 -2.91 -21.26
C ALA A 20 10.68 -4.29 -21.90
N GLU A 21 11.46 -5.13 -21.22
CA GLU A 21 11.80 -6.47 -21.71
C GLU A 21 10.57 -7.41 -21.68
N PHE A 22 9.78 -7.37 -20.62
CA PHE A 22 8.56 -8.17 -20.53
C PHE A 22 7.55 -7.81 -21.63
N HIS A 23 7.36 -6.54 -21.92
CA HIS A 23 6.45 -6.07 -22.97
C HIS A 23 6.85 -6.57 -24.36
N LYS A 24 8.14 -6.75 -24.65
CA LYS A 24 8.61 -7.36 -25.93
C LYS A 24 8.17 -8.81 -26.05
N LEU A 25 8.08 -9.54 -24.93
CA LEU A 25 7.71 -10.95 -24.92
C LEU A 25 6.19 -11.16 -24.85
N ARG A 26 5.49 -10.28 -24.13
CA ARG A 26 4.06 -10.38 -23.86
C ARG A 26 3.38 -9.00 -24.01
N PRO A 27 3.32 -8.45 -25.24
CA PRO A 27 2.77 -7.11 -25.48
C PRO A 27 1.28 -6.97 -25.14
N GLU A 28 0.56 -8.09 -25.10
CA GLU A 28 -0.87 -8.15 -24.74
C GLU A 28 -1.15 -8.04 -23.23
N VAL A 29 -0.14 -8.24 -22.38
CA VAL A 29 -0.32 -8.18 -20.93
C VAL A 29 -0.10 -6.75 -20.47
N PRO A 30 -1.13 -6.08 -19.90
CA PRO A 30 -0.99 -4.72 -19.39
C PRO A 30 -0.06 -4.70 -18.17
N ILE A 31 0.83 -3.71 -18.15
CA ILE A 31 1.78 -3.50 -17.05
C ILE A 31 1.35 -2.27 -16.27
N TRP A 32 1.13 -2.46 -14.97
CA TRP A 32 0.77 -1.40 -14.05
C TRP A 32 1.84 -1.22 -12.98
N VAL A 33 2.01 0.02 -12.56
CA VAL A 33 2.95 0.35 -11.50
C VAL A 33 2.26 1.18 -10.43
N GLY A 34 2.76 1.13 -9.21
CA GLY A 34 2.29 1.95 -8.09
C GLY A 34 3.41 2.20 -7.11
N GLY A 35 3.16 3.00 -6.10
CA GLY A 35 4.14 3.34 -5.08
C GLY A 35 4.67 4.77 -5.18
N PRO A 36 5.48 5.21 -4.20
CA PRO A 36 5.83 6.60 -4.03
C PRO A 36 6.65 7.20 -5.18
N GLU A 37 7.45 6.39 -5.88
CA GLU A 37 8.34 6.87 -6.92
C GLU A 37 7.60 7.25 -8.22
N VAL A 38 6.42 6.67 -8.44
CA VAL A 38 5.65 6.86 -9.67
C VAL A 38 4.35 7.62 -9.47
N SER A 39 3.99 7.99 -8.23
CA SER A 39 2.73 8.67 -7.92
C SER A 39 2.71 10.16 -8.29
N PHE A 40 3.84 10.71 -8.71
CA PHE A 40 4.00 12.11 -9.10
C PHE A 40 4.40 12.23 -10.58
N GLU A 41 4.04 13.33 -11.23
CA GLU A 41 4.32 13.57 -12.65
C GLU A 41 3.97 12.38 -13.56
N THR A 42 2.84 11.72 -13.27
CA THR A 42 2.45 10.45 -13.87
C THR A 42 2.33 10.49 -15.39
N GLU A 43 1.88 11.61 -15.95
CA GLU A 43 1.79 11.80 -17.39
C GLU A 43 3.17 11.77 -18.05
N ARG A 44 4.16 12.46 -17.45
CA ARG A 44 5.55 12.46 -17.93
C ARG A 44 6.13 11.04 -17.83
N PHE A 45 5.97 10.39 -16.68
CA PHE A 45 6.48 9.04 -16.47
C PHE A 45 5.94 8.05 -17.51
N LEU A 46 4.61 8.08 -17.78
CA LEU A 46 4.02 7.23 -18.80
C LEU A 46 4.55 7.54 -20.22
N LYS A 47 4.77 8.83 -20.56
CA LYS A 47 5.34 9.20 -21.85
C LYS A 47 6.77 8.66 -22.04
N GLU A 48 7.58 8.70 -20.98
CA GLU A 48 8.96 8.21 -20.98
C GLU A 48 9.04 6.66 -20.95
N ASN A 49 7.98 5.96 -20.52
CA ASN A 49 7.95 4.50 -20.35
C ASN A 49 6.79 3.87 -21.14
N PRO A 50 6.91 3.74 -22.48
CA PRO A 50 5.80 3.29 -23.33
C PRO A 50 5.34 1.85 -23.08
N ALA A 51 6.17 1.00 -22.48
CA ALA A 51 5.80 -0.36 -22.08
C ALA A 51 4.83 -0.41 -20.90
N ILE A 52 4.75 0.67 -20.11
CA ILE A 52 3.86 0.73 -18.94
C ILE A 52 2.49 1.26 -19.36
N THR A 53 1.45 0.49 -19.05
CA THR A 53 0.06 0.79 -19.38
C THR A 53 -0.54 1.84 -18.45
N GLY A 54 -0.25 1.75 -17.14
CA GLY A 54 -0.83 2.68 -16.18
C GLY A 54 -0.15 2.70 -14.82
N ILE A 55 -0.54 3.69 -14.03
CA ILE A 55 -0.01 3.99 -12.70
C ILE A 55 -1.17 4.04 -11.71
N MET A 56 -1.01 3.42 -10.55
CA MET A 56 -1.87 3.63 -9.39
C MET A 56 -1.23 4.69 -8.49
N MET A 57 -1.93 5.79 -8.26
CA MET A 57 -1.46 6.94 -7.48
C MET A 57 -1.94 6.86 -6.04
N GLY A 58 -1.06 7.13 -5.10
CA GLY A 58 -1.38 7.14 -3.66
C GLY A 58 -1.62 5.76 -3.07
N GLU A 59 -2.66 5.62 -2.24
CA GLU A 59 -3.00 4.35 -1.58
C GLU A 59 -3.62 3.38 -2.58
N GLY A 60 -3.08 2.17 -2.63
CA GLY A 60 -3.39 1.20 -3.68
C GLY A 60 -4.54 0.24 -3.37
N GLU A 61 -4.95 0.08 -2.11
CA GLU A 61 -5.81 -1.01 -1.68
C GLU A 61 -7.15 -1.06 -2.46
N ARG A 62 -7.88 0.04 -2.45
CA ARG A 62 -9.15 0.12 -3.17
C ARG A 62 -8.95 0.29 -4.68
N THR A 63 -7.95 1.08 -5.08
CA THR A 63 -7.63 1.30 -6.50
C THR A 63 -7.28 -0.01 -7.20
N LEU A 64 -6.46 -0.86 -6.56
CA LEU A 64 -6.11 -2.18 -7.09
C LEU A 64 -7.34 -3.09 -7.22
N THR A 65 -8.20 -3.11 -6.21
CA THR A 65 -9.44 -3.90 -6.25
C THR A 65 -10.33 -3.48 -7.40
N GLU A 66 -10.57 -2.18 -7.57
CA GLU A 66 -11.39 -1.65 -8.67
C GLU A 66 -10.75 -1.91 -10.04
N LEU A 67 -9.43 -1.80 -10.13
CA LEU A 67 -8.68 -2.10 -11.35
C LEU A 67 -8.80 -3.58 -11.74
N CYS A 68 -8.59 -4.50 -10.81
CA CYS A 68 -8.75 -5.94 -11.05
C CYS A 68 -10.19 -6.28 -11.47
N THR A 69 -11.17 -5.74 -10.75
CA THR A 69 -12.59 -5.91 -11.09
C THR A 69 -12.90 -5.40 -12.50
N SER A 70 -12.32 -4.25 -12.88
CA SER A 70 -12.50 -3.69 -14.22
C SER A 70 -11.94 -4.60 -15.30
N PHE A 71 -10.78 -5.23 -15.07
CA PHE A 71 -10.22 -6.22 -16.01
C PHE A 71 -11.06 -7.49 -16.10
N GLU A 72 -11.56 -7.99 -14.98
CA GLU A 72 -12.42 -9.18 -14.96
C GLU A 72 -13.75 -8.97 -15.68
N GLN A 73 -14.30 -7.75 -15.57
CA GLN A 73 -15.60 -7.40 -16.16
C GLN A 73 -15.49 -6.71 -17.54
N GLU A 74 -14.28 -6.53 -18.06
CA GLU A 74 -14.01 -5.78 -19.31
C GLU A 74 -14.66 -4.37 -19.30
N SER A 75 -14.68 -3.74 -18.12
CA SER A 75 -15.32 -2.44 -17.91
C SER A 75 -14.35 -1.27 -18.09
N SER A 76 -14.91 -0.05 -18.23
CA SER A 76 -14.12 1.15 -18.46
C SER A 76 -13.32 1.58 -17.24
N LEU A 77 -12.06 1.98 -17.45
CA LEU A 77 -11.18 2.57 -16.45
C LEU A 77 -11.54 4.03 -16.07
N GLU A 78 -12.41 4.66 -16.83
CA GLU A 78 -12.74 6.09 -16.68
C GLU A 78 -13.40 6.46 -15.34
N LYS A 79 -13.91 5.46 -14.62
CA LYS A 79 -14.59 5.64 -13.32
C LYS A 79 -13.71 5.31 -12.13
N ILE A 80 -12.44 4.94 -12.35
CA ILE A 80 -11.52 4.56 -11.29
C ILE A 80 -10.69 5.78 -10.90
N ASP A 81 -10.88 6.27 -9.67
CA ASP A 81 -10.04 7.32 -9.11
C ASP A 81 -8.66 6.79 -8.71
N GLY A 82 -7.66 7.68 -8.71
CA GLY A 82 -6.30 7.34 -8.28
C GLY A 82 -5.51 6.56 -9.32
N ILE A 83 -5.86 6.67 -10.61
CA ILE A 83 -5.06 6.08 -11.69
C ILE A 83 -4.66 7.11 -12.76
N SER A 84 -3.54 6.83 -13.40
CA SER A 84 -3.17 7.43 -14.70
C SER A 84 -2.90 6.30 -15.68
N TYR A 85 -3.38 6.38 -16.90
CA TYR A 85 -3.24 5.28 -17.85
C TYR A 85 -3.20 5.74 -19.30
N ARG A 86 -2.65 4.91 -20.15
CA ARG A 86 -2.59 5.10 -21.59
C ARG A 86 -3.79 4.44 -22.26
N ARG A 87 -4.51 5.20 -23.07
CA ARG A 87 -5.53 4.67 -23.96
C ARG A 87 -4.94 3.99 -25.17
N GLY A 88 -5.76 3.20 -25.89
CA GLY A 88 -5.36 2.52 -27.12
C GLY A 88 -4.90 3.44 -28.25
N ASP A 89 -5.29 4.72 -28.23
CA ASP A 89 -4.83 5.75 -29.17
C ASP A 89 -3.49 6.40 -28.76
N GLY A 90 -2.90 5.95 -27.64
CA GLY A 90 -1.66 6.48 -27.10
C GLY A 90 -1.80 7.70 -26.18
N THR A 91 -3.01 8.26 -26.04
CA THR A 91 -3.25 9.38 -25.12
C THR A 91 -3.14 8.94 -23.66
N VAL A 92 -2.59 9.82 -22.82
CA VAL A 92 -2.50 9.59 -21.37
C VAL A 92 -3.67 10.30 -20.68
N VAL A 93 -4.40 9.56 -19.86
CA VAL A 93 -5.49 10.07 -19.02
C VAL A 93 -5.02 10.07 -17.58
N VAL A 94 -5.24 11.16 -16.86
CA VAL A 94 -4.96 11.30 -15.43
C VAL A 94 -6.29 11.49 -14.72
N GLN A 95 -6.66 10.51 -13.89
CA GLN A 95 -7.87 10.58 -13.08
C GLN A 95 -7.63 11.38 -11.79
N PRO A 96 -8.67 11.90 -11.14
CA PRO A 96 -8.54 12.53 -9.83
C PRO A 96 -7.88 11.61 -8.81
N LEU A 97 -7.13 12.18 -7.87
CA LEU A 97 -6.64 11.44 -6.74
C LEU A 97 -7.80 10.92 -5.89
N ARG A 98 -7.70 9.67 -5.47
CA ARG A 98 -8.68 9.05 -4.57
C ARG A 98 -8.65 9.71 -3.19
N SER A 99 -9.81 9.84 -2.56
CA SER A 99 -9.90 10.18 -1.14
C SER A 99 -9.32 9.04 -0.29
N LEU A 100 -8.63 9.43 0.79
CA LEU A 100 -7.99 8.48 1.71
C LEU A 100 -9.04 7.60 2.41
N LEU A 101 -8.78 6.30 2.50
CA LEU A 101 -9.66 5.36 3.19
C LEU A 101 -9.60 5.54 4.71
N PRO A 102 -10.72 5.34 5.43
CA PRO A 102 -10.67 5.10 6.87
C PRO A 102 -9.81 3.87 7.17
N MET A 103 -8.98 3.94 8.22
CA MET A 103 -8.08 2.84 8.57
C MET A 103 -8.80 1.52 8.90
N ASP A 104 -10.03 1.62 9.41
CA ASP A 104 -10.83 0.45 9.77
C ASP A 104 -11.39 -0.31 8.55
N GLU A 105 -11.38 0.32 7.37
CA GLU A 105 -11.78 -0.33 6.12
C GLU A 105 -10.64 -1.12 5.46
N LEU A 106 -9.39 -0.94 5.95
CA LEU A 106 -8.26 -1.68 5.41
C LEU A 106 -8.34 -3.15 5.81
N PRO A 107 -8.17 -4.08 4.86
CA PRO A 107 -8.24 -5.50 5.16
C PRO A 107 -7.12 -5.95 6.10
N PHE A 108 -7.42 -6.95 6.94
CA PHE A 108 -6.41 -7.63 7.74
C PHE A 108 -5.70 -8.68 6.89
N CYS A 109 -4.44 -8.42 6.55
CA CYS A 109 -3.69 -9.21 5.57
C CYS A 109 -3.20 -10.57 6.08
N TYR A 110 -3.30 -10.84 7.39
CA TYR A 110 -2.66 -11.99 8.06
C TYR A 110 -3.62 -13.12 8.43
N ALA A 111 -4.73 -13.27 7.72
CA ALA A 111 -5.72 -14.32 8.01
C ALA A 111 -5.12 -15.74 7.95
N ASN A 112 -4.10 -15.97 7.10
CA ASN A 112 -3.32 -17.21 7.03
C ASN A 112 -1.86 -16.94 7.40
N LEU A 113 -1.48 -17.29 8.64
CA LEU A 113 -0.09 -17.10 9.12
C LEU A 113 0.90 -18.12 8.58
N GLN A 114 0.47 -19.22 7.98
CA GLN A 114 1.38 -20.22 7.39
C GLN A 114 2.24 -19.61 6.29
N ASP A 115 1.70 -18.65 5.54
CA ASP A 115 2.42 -17.94 4.48
C ASP A 115 3.54 -17.03 5.03
N PHE A 116 3.53 -16.79 6.34
CA PHE A 116 4.46 -15.90 7.04
C PHE A 116 5.35 -16.63 8.05
N GLU A 117 5.42 -17.94 7.98
CA GLU A 117 6.30 -18.73 8.84
C GLU A 117 7.77 -18.25 8.69
N HIS A 118 8.45 -18.05 9.80
CA HIS A 118 9.82 -17.50 9.88
C HIS A 118 9.98 -16.06 9.34
N ARG A 119 8.89 -15.30 9.21
CA ARG A 119 8.93 -13.89 8.79
C ARG A 119 8.52 -12.96 9.93
N ILE A 120 9.06 -11.74 9.87
CA ILE A 120 8.58 -10.64 10.73
C ILE A 120 7.23 -10.19 10.19
N ILE A 121 6.24 -10.12 11.06
CA ILE A 121 4.94 -9.52 10.75
C ILE A 121 5.06 -8.00 10.87
N TYR A 122 4.62 -7.28 9.84
CA TYR A 122 4.55 -5.83 9.86
C TYR A 122 3.10 -5.40 10.07
N TYR A 123 2.87 -4.61 11.10
CA TYR A 123 1.53 -4.16 11.48
C TYR A 123 1.44 -2.64 11.49
N GLU A 124 0.37 -2.08 10.91
CA GLU A 124 0.13 -0.65 10.80
C GLU A 124 -1.12 -0.29 11.59
N SER A 125 -0.96 0.44 12.71
CA SER A 125 -2.07 0.93 13.54
C SER A 125 -2.49 2.35 13.18
N SER A 126 -1.62 3.09 12.51
CA SER A 126 -1.88 4.45 12.04
C SER A 126 -1.12 4.76 10.76
N ARG A 127 -1.67 5.62 9.93
CA ARG A 127 -1.07 6.07 8.67
C ARG A 127 -1.03 7.59 8.59
N GLY A 128 0.02 8.12 7.96
CA GLY A 128 0.31 9.54 7.86
C GLY A 128 1.31 10.01 8.92
N CYS A 129 1.75 11.27 8.79
CA CYS A 129 2.68 11.89 9.74
C CYS A 129 2.35 13.38 9.90
N PRO A 130 2.27 13.92 11.12
CA PRO A 130 1.93 15.33 11.34
C PRO A 130 3.09 16.28 11.04
N PHE A 131 4.31 15.74 10.88
CA PHE A 131 5.53 16.53 10.68
C PHE A 131 5.79 16.86 9.21
N SER A 132 6.54 17.93 8.96
CA SER A 132 6.87 18.44 7.62
C SER A 132 8.37 18.41 7.36
N CYS A 133 9.01 17.28 7.64
CA CYS A 133 10.45 17.11 7.41
C CYS A 133 10.76 17.19 5.92
N SER A 134 11.66 18.08 5.51
CA SER A 134 11.95 18.39 4.11
C SER A 134 12.52 17.20 3.29
N TYR A 135 13.13 16.23 3.96
CA TYR A 135 13.74 15.04 3.37
C TYR A 135 12.88 13.78 3.49
N CYS A 136 11.69 13.87 4.09
CA CYS A 136 10.88 12.69 4.39
C CYS A 136 9.65 12.64 3.50
N LEU A 137 9.50 11.55 2.76
CA LEU A 137 8.33 11.30 1.92
C LEU A 137 7.02 11.31 2.71
N SER A 138 7.03 10.86 3.98
CA SER A 138 5.84 10.88 4.84
C SER A 138 5.30 12.28 5.13
N SER A 139 6.06 13.34 4.83
CA SER A 139 5.59 14.73 4.94
C SER A 139 4.56 15.12 3.87
N VAL A 140 4.39 14.32 2.84
CA VAL A 140 3.41 14.53 1.76
C VAL A 140 2.00 14.21 2.25
N ASP A 141 1.82 13.09 2.97
CA ASP A 141 0.54 12.72 3.58
C ASP A 141 0.50 13.20 5.05
N LYS A 142 -0.05 14.39 5.24
CA LYS A 142 -0.21 15.01 6.57
C LYS A 142 -1.47 14.58 7.31
N LYS A 143 -2.36 13.83 6.67
CA LYS A 143 -3.61 13.37 7.28
C LYS A 143 -3.35 12.13 8.13
N LEU A 144 -3.13 12.37 9.42
CA LEU A 144 -2.97 11.29 10.37
C LEU A 144 -4.30 10.58 10.61
N ARG A 145 -4.34 9.28 10.37
CA ARG A 145 -5.49 8.40 10.55
C ARG A 145 -5.12 7.23 11.44
N PHE A 146 -6.05 6.79 12.25
CA PHE A 146 -5.85 5.71 13.22
C PHE A 146 -6.86 4.61 12.98
N ARG A 147 -6.41 3.38 13.11
CA ARG A 147 -7.24 2.22 13.29
C ARG A 147 -7.91 2.28 14.65
N SER A 148 -9.18 1.95 14.76
CA SER A 148 -9.87 1.99 16.04
C SER A 148 -9.24 1.00 17.04
N LEU A 149 -9.14 1.41 18.31
CA LEU A 149 -8.54 0.56 19.34
C LEU A 149 -9.20 -0.82 19.46
N PRO A 150 -10.56 -0.94 19.41
CA PRO A 150 -11.20 -2.28 19.44
C PRO A 150 -10.74 -3.18 18.29
N LEU A 151 -10.52 -2.62 17.10
CA LEU A 151 -10.02 -3.37 15.95
C LEU A 151 -8.57 -3.77 16.16
N VAL A 152 -7.71 -2.82 16.59
CA VAL A 152 -6.31 -3.08 16.91
C VAL A 152 -6.19 -4.19 17.97
N TYR A 153 -6.97 -4.15 19.03
CA TYR A 153 -6.93 -5.17 20.09
C TYR A 153 -7.27 -6.56 19.57
N ARG A 154 -8.28 -6.67 18.72
CA ARG A 154 -8.65 -7.94 18.09
C ARG A 154 -7.52 -8.50 17.22
N GLU A 155 -6.86 -7.64 16.46
CA GLU A 155 -5.77 -8.02 15.57
C GLU A 155 -4.49 -8.37 16.35
N LEU A 156 -4.18 -7.64 17.41
CA LEU A 156 -3.06 -7.97 18.31
C LEU A 156 -3.31 -9.30 19.03
N GLN A 157 -4.55 -9.54 19.51
CA GLN A 157 -4.91 -10.81 20.14
C GLN A 157 -4.71 -11.98 19.19
N PHE A 158 -5.07 -11.81 17.92
CA PHE A 158 -4.83 -12.83 16.90
C PHE A 158 -3.34 -13.20 16.81
N PHE A 159 -2.43 -12.24 16.83
CA PHE A 159 -0.98 -12.52 16.82
C PHE A 159 -0.51 -13.19 18.11
N ILE A 160 -1.03 -12.77 19.26
CA ILE A 160 -0.70 -13.33 20.57
C ILE A 160 -1.17 -14.79 20.66
N ASP A 161 -2.41 -15.08 20.27
CA ASP A 161 -3.00 -16.43 20.30
C ASP A 161 -2.26 -17.38 19.33
N ALA A 162 -1.87 -16.87 18.18
CA ALA A 162 -1.09 -17.61 17.19
C ALA A 162 0.40 -17.72 17.55
N LYS A 163 0.83 -17.14 18.68
CA LYS A 163 2.23 -17.13 19.14
C LYS A 163 3.23 -16.66 18.09
N VAL A 164 2.85 -15.62 17.34
CA VAL A 164 3.73 -15.02 16.34
C VAL A 164 5.00 -14.53 17.03
N PRO A 165 6.19 -14.96 16.61
CA PRO A 165 7.43 -14.61 17.33
C PRO A 165 7.72 -13.11 17.35
N GLN A 166 7.38 -12.39 16.25
CA GLN A 166 7.70 -10.97 16.15
C GLN A 166 6.69 -10.21 15.31
N VAL A 167 6.15 -9.14 15.90
CA VAL A 167 5.29 -8.15 15.24
C VAL A 167 5.96 -6.78 15.32
N LYS A 168 6.16 -6.14 14.18
CA LYS A 168 6.79 -4.82 14.09
C LYS A 168 5.77 -3.78 13.64
N PHE A 169 5.54 -2.74 14.46
CA PHE A 169 4.77 -1.60 14.05
C PHE A 169 5.51 -0.78 13.00
N VAL A 170 4.82 -0.44 11.92
CA VAL A 170 5.37 0.36 10.81
C VAL A 170 4.79 1.77 10.75
N ASP A 171 4.08 2.17 11.79
CA ASP A 171 3.55 3.52 11.97
C ASP A 171 4.65 4.56 11.83
N ARG A 172 4.43 5.61 11.06
CA ARG A 172 5.43 6.67 10.83
C ARG A 172 5.75 7.46 12.08
N THR A 173 4.77 7.62 12.97
CA THR A 173 4.91 8.30 14.26
C THR A 173 3.96 7.66 15.26
N PHE A 174 4.32 6.49 15.78
CA PHE A 174 3.47 5.64 16.64
C PHE A 174 2.86 6.39 17.83
N ASN A 175 3.63 7.27 18.49
CA ASN A 175 3.25 7.97 19.71
C ASN A 175 2.64 9.37 19.49
N CYS A 176 2.26 9.73 18.25
CA CYS A 176 1.72 11.07 17.99
C CYS A 176 0.33 11.31 18.62
N ARG A 177 -0.45 10.24 18.86
CA ARG A 177 -1.64 10.26 19.69
C ARG A 177 -1.40 9.41 20.93
N HIS A 178 -1.16 10.09 22.06
CA HIS A 178 -0.78 9.43 23.32
C HIS A 178 -1.79 8.37 23.77
N GLU A 179 -3.08 8.68 23.74
CA GLU A 179 -4.15 7.74 24.13
C GLU A 179 -4.14 6.46 23.28
N HIS A 180 -3.93 6.60 21.96
CA HIS A 180 -3.85 5.45 21.06
C HIS A 180 -2.64 4.58 21.36
N ALA A 181 -1.47 5.18 21.47
CA ALA A 181 -0.24 4.46 21.79
C ALA A 181 -0.30 3.76 23.15
N MET A 182 -0.79 4.45 24.16
CA MET A 182 -0.93 3.87 25.51
C MET A 182 -1.99 2.76 25.56
N GLY A 183 -3.09 2.93 24.83
CA GLY A 183 -4.08 1.86 24.67
C GLY A 183 -3.48 0.57 24.11
N ILE A 184 -2.69 0.68 23.06
CA ILE A 184 -1.98 -0.45 22.46
C ILE A 184 -1.00 -1.10 23.45
N TRP A 185 -0.14 -0.30 24.10
CA TRP A 185 0.85 -0.83 25.04
C TRP A 185 0.24 -1.46 26.29
N ASN A 186 -0.83 -0.87 26.84
CA ASN A 186 -1.53 -1.45 27.97
C ASN A 186 -2.16 -2.81 27.59
N TYR A 187 -2.80 -2.88 26.41
CA TYR A 187 -3.36 -4.11 25.90
C TYR A 187 -2.30 -5.21 25.74
N ILE A 188 -1.18 -4.91 25.10
CA ILE A 188 -0.07 -5.85 24.94
C ILE A 188 0.44 -6.33 26.30
N LYS A 189 0.66 -5.41 27.25
CA LYS A 189 1.14 -5.73 28.59
C LYS A 189 0.18 -6.66 29.36
N GLU A 190 -1.12 -6.45 29.23
CA GLU A 190 -2.15 -7.24 29.91
C GLU A 190 -2.33 -8.64 29.31
N HIS A 191 -2.03 -8.81 28.03
CA HIS A 191 -2.24 -10.06 27.30
C HIS A 191 -0.93 -10.74 26.86
N ASP A 192 0.20 -10.30 27.39
CA ASP A 192 1.53 -10.83 27.05
C ASP A 192 1.60 -12.35 27.33
N ASN A 193 1.98 -13.10 26.30
CA ASN A 193 2.16 -14.55 26.39
C ASN A 193 3.64 -14.98 26.62
N GLY A 194 4.56 -14.02 26.76
CA GLY A 194 6.01 -14.24 26.87
C GLY A 194 6.70 -14.82 25.63
N ILE A 195 6.01 -14.84 24.48
CA ILE A 195 6.50 -15.37 23.19
C ILE A 195 6.51 -14.29 22.12
N THR A 196 5.37 -13.58 21.94
CA THR A 196 5.23 -12.58 20.90
C THR A 196 5.94 -11.29 21.28
N ASN A 197 6.92 -10.91 20.48
CA ASN A 197 7.67 -9.68 20.70
C ASN A 197 7.11 -8.57 19.81
N PHE A 198 6.73 -7.45 20.40
CA PHE A 198 6.22 -6.26 19.70
C PHE A 198 7.26 -5.14 19.67
N HIS A 199 7.52 -4.57 18.51
CA HIS A 199 8.46 -3.46 18.29
C HIS A 199 7.77 -2.22 17.75
#